data_696dbd0ccb6db99274c9af06b0fc6f33
#
_entry.id   696dbd0ccb6db99274c9af06b0fc6f33
#
_cell.length_a   1.000
_cell.length_b   1.000
_cell.length_c   1.000
_cell.angle_alpha   90.00
_cell.angle_beta   90.00
_cell.angle_gamma   90.00
#
_symmetry.space_group_name_H-M   'P 1'
#
loop_
_entity.id
_entity.type
_entity.pdbx_description
1 polymer ?
#
loop_
_entity_poly.entity_id
_entity_poly.type
_entity_poly.pdbx_seq_one_letter_code
_entity_poly.pdbx_strand_id
1 'polypeptide(L)'
;MDKTTVEQKSYILADRLGSPFFGLPVFVYIITANERKGAKMNVYSKASLNELLENNTYPGRGIVVGKTEDGSAAAVAYFIMGRSENSRNRVFKQEGDDVTIYPFDESKVEDPSLIIYSPIRVLDNHLIVTNGDQTDTVYDFVSEGASFSDALRTREFEPDAPNFTPRISAMLTFDEGDFCYDMSILKSADEQGSACNRFTFEYKAISGTGHFIHTYNCDGNPIPTFTGEPERVCVPNDIDEFANGIWDSLNSQNKISLYVRFVDLKSGDVTNRMFNKNN
;
A
#
# COMPACT_ATOMS: atom_id res chain seq x y z
N MET A 1 -24.63 39.22 21.77
CA MET A 1 -23.86 38.94 22.99
C MET A 1 -24.55 37.80 23.70
N ASP A 2 -24.04 36.60 23.56
CA ASP A 2 -24.52 35.48 24.37
C ASP A 2 -23.27 34.61 24.72
N LYS A 3 -22.99 34.62 26.03
CA LYS A 3 -21.86 33.90 26.59
C LYS A 3 -22.34 32.53 27.01
N THR A 4 -22.01 31.52 26.22
CA THR A 4 -22.26 30.13 26.61
C THR A 4 -21.11 29.67 27.54
N THR A 5 -21.45 29.54 28.82
CA THR A 5 -20.60 29.04 29.89
C THR A 5 -20.36 27.52 29.69
N VAL A 6 -19.13 27.12 29.56
CA VAL A 6 -18.73 25.69 29.50
C VAL A 6 -18.61 25.20 30.95
N GLU A 7 -19.50 24.31 31.38
CA GLU A 7 -19.34 23.58 32.65
C GLU A 7 -18.31 22.46 32.48
N GLN A 8 -17.26 22.57 33.24
CA GLN A 8 -16.20 21.55 33.33
C GLN A 8 -16.54 20.60 34.50
N LYS A 9 -16.96 19.36 34.17
CA LYS A 9 -17.13 18.30 35.20
C LYS A 9 -15.84 17.50 35.31
N SER A 10 -15.13 17.66 36.45
CA SER A 10 -13.99 16.84 36.81
C SER A 10 -14.46 15.68 37.70
N TYR A 11 -14.13 14.43 37.31
CA TYR A 11 -14.31 13.26 38.17
C TYR A 11 -12.98 12.88 38.82
N ILE A 12 -12.95 12.88 40.14
CA ILE A 12 -11.83 12.38 40.92
C ILE A 12 -12.17 10.94 41.33
N LEU A 13 -11.47 9.96 40.77
CA LEU A 13 -11.46 8.60 41.29
C LEU A 13 -10.36 8.53 42.36
N ALA A 14 -10.74 8.48 43.64
CA ALA A 14 -9.87 8.20 44.75
C ALA A 14 -10.01 6.71 45.09
N ASP A 15 -8.99 5.91 44.77
CA ASP A 15 -8.93 4.53 45.25
C ASP A 15 -8.04 4.47 46.50
N ARG A 16 -8.62 4.00 47.61
CA ARG A 16 -7.95 3.81 48.88
C ARG A 16 -7.33 2.41 48.92
N LEU A 17 -6.04 2.32 48.75
CA LEU A 17 -5.28 1.16 49.28
C LEU A 17 -4.04 1.70 50.00
N GLY A 18 -4.06 1.54 51.31
CA GLY A 18 -2.93 1.88 52.15
C GLY A 18 -1.82 0.84 52.08
N SER A 19 -0.64 1.30 51.78
CA SER A 19 0.62 0.69 52.22
C SER A 19 1.77 1.71 52.12
N PRO A 20 2.65 1.84 53.09
CA PRO A 20 3.67 2.86 53.12
C PRO A 20 4.99 2.31 52.56
N PHE A 21 5.40 2.74 51.38
CA PHE A 21 6.81 2.68 50.96
C PHE A 21 7.13 3.65 49.82
N PHE A 22 8.03 4.58 50.11
CA PHE A 22 8.92 5.37 49.24
C PHE A 22 8.36 6.18 48.07
N GLY A 23 8.54 7.51 48.23
CA GLY A 23 8.21 8.56 47.28
C GLY A 23 8.82 8.43 45.89
N LEU A 24 7.94 8.22 44.94
CA LEU A 24 8.15 8.59 43.55
C LEU A 24 7.04 9.57 43.15
N PRO A 25 7.32 10.60 42.34
CA PRO A 25 6.29 11.54 41.92
C PRO A 25 5.23 10.83 41.09
N VAL A 26 3.99 10.87 41.56
CA VAL A 26 2.83 10.41 40.79
C VAL A 26 2.59 11.42 39.68
N PHE A 27 2.93 11.09 38.45
CA PHE A 27 2.48 11.83 37.31
C PHE A 27 0.99 11.55 37.10
N VAL A 28 0.15 12.49 37.47
CA VAL A 28 -1.28 12.46 37.14
C VAL A 28 -1.42 12.83 35.65
N TYR A 29 -1.63 11.85 34.79
CA TYR A 29 -2.07 12.11 33.44
C TYR A 29 -3.53 12.56 33.47
N ILE A 30 -3.76 13.85 33.25
CA ILE A 30 -5.11 14.38 33.03
C ILE A 30 -5.45 14.05 31.57
N ILE A 31 -6.20 12.96 31.35
CA ILE A 31 -6.84 12.70 30.07
C ILE A 31 -8.05 13.64 29.99
N THR A 32 -7.89 14.75 29.28
CA THR A 32 -9.03 15.57 28.88
C THR A 32 -9.76 14.84 27.75
N ALA A 33 -10.86 14.15 28.07
CA ALA A 33 -11.79 13.67 27.10
C ALA A 33 -12.48 14.89 26.45
N ASN A 34 -11.98 15.35 25.32
CA ASN A 34 -12.72 16.25 24.46
C ASN A 34 -13.87 15.43 23.87
N GLU A 35 -15.07 15.56 24.43
CA GLU A 35 -16.31 15.14 23.76
C GLU A 35 -16.47 15.96 22.47
N ARG A 36 -15.91 15.46 21.38
CA ARG A 36 -16.32 15.89 20.04
C ARG A 36 -17.79 15.45 19.89
N LYS A 37 -18.72 16.39 20.06
CA LYS A 37 -20.12 16.22 19.68
C LYS A 37 -20.15 15.58 18.31
N GLY A 38 -20.76 14.40 18.23
CA GLY A 38 -20.74 13.46 17.14
C GLY A 38 -20.91 14.06 15.74
N ALA A 39 -19.80 14.33 15.09
CA ALA A 39 -19.76 14.22 13.65
C ALA A 39 -20.07 12.76 13.33
N LYS A 40 -21.15 12.53 12.58
CA LYS A 40 -21.55 11.19 12.13
C LYS A 40 -20.38 10.62 11.36
N MET A 41 -19.62 9.70 11.98
CA MET A 41 -18.45 9.12 11.37
C MET A 41 -18.93 8.31 10.16
N ASN A 42 -18.58 8.74 8.95
CA ASN A 42 -18.87 7.98 7.73
C ASN A 42 -17.82 6.87 7.61
N VAL A 43 -18.19 5.67 8.01
CA VAL A 43 -17.32 4.48 7.95
C VAL A 43 -17.00 4.05 6.51
N TYR A 44 -17.67 4.64 5.51
CA TYR A 44 -17.44 4.40 4.09
C TYR A 44 -16.73 5.58 3.41
N SER A 45 -16.16 6.51 4.18
CA SER A 45 -15.37 7.61 3.61
C SER A 45 -14.15 7.07 2.87
N LYS A 46 -13.84 7.71 1.75
CA LYS A 46 -12.61 7.48 0.98
C LYS A 46 -11.58 8.53 1.41
N ALA A 47 -10.34 8.11 1.58
CA ALA A 47 -9.23 9.00 1.84
C ALA A 47 -8.70 9.61 0.53
N SER A 48 -8.07 10.76 0.61
CA SER A 48 -7.22 11.26 -0.46
C SER A 48 -5.92 10.46 -0.47
N LEU A 49 -5.61 9.80 -1.59
CA LEU A 49 -4.35 9.07 -1.72
C LEU A 49 -3.15 10.00 -1.57
N ASN A 50 -3.24 11.23 -2.10
CA ASN A 50 -2.19 12.23 -1.99
C ASN A 50 -1.90 12.59 -0.53
N GLU A 51 -2.95 12.84 0.28
CA GLU A 51 -2.81 13.13 1.70
C GLU A 51 -2.20 11.94 2.48
N LEU A 52 -2.57 10.70 2.14
CA LEU A 52 -1.98 9.51 2.75
C LEU A 52 -0.47 9.43 2.46
N LEU A 53 -0.06 9.72 1.23
CA LEU A 53 1.34 9.68 0.80
C LEU A 53 2.15 10.85 1.37
N GLU A 54 1.60 12.06 1.42
CA GLU A 54 2.24 13.24 2.03
C GLU A 54 2.49 13.04 3.53
N ASN A 55 1.56 12.37 4.22
CA ASN A 55 1.66 12.08 5.65
C ASN A 55 2.51 10.85 5.99
N ASN A 56 2.89 10.04 5.00
CA ASN A 56 3.76 8.88 5.16
C ASN A 56 5.06 9.05 4.36
N THR A 57 6.15 9.41 5.01
CA THR A 57 7.44 9.66 4.35
C THR A 57 8.07 8.41 3.74
N TYR A 58 7.62 7.21 4.13
CA TYR A 58 8.17 5.95 3.63
C TYR A 58 7.14 4.79 3.62
N PRO A 59 6.14 4.80 2.75
CA PRO A 59 5.26 3.63 2.55
C PRO A 59 5.99 2.43 1.91
N GLY A 60 7.19 2.62 1.40
CA GLY A 60 8.03 1.58 0.80
C GLY A 60 7.62 1.24 -0.63
N ARG A 61 6.84 0.20 -0.81
CA ARG A 61 6.16 -0.15 -2.07
C ARG A 61 4.68 0.03 -1.86
N GLY A 62 3.98 0.51 -2.87
CA GLY A 62 2.54 0.69 -2.82
C GLY A 62 1.85 0.23 -4.08
N ILE A 63 0.70 -0.42 -3.90
CA ILE A 63 -0.20 -0.83 -4.98
C ILE A 63 -1.55 -0.17 -4.74
N VAL A 64 -2.09 0.47 -5.76
CA VAL A 64 -3.47 0.97 -5.78
C VAL A 64 -4.21 0.26 -6.89
N VAL A 65 -5.39 -0.26 -6.58
CA VAL A 65 -6.33 -0.81 -7.57
C VAL A 65 -7.70 -0.19 -7.33
N GLY A 66 -8.39 0.21 -8.40
CA GLY A 66 -9.73 0.74 -8.28
C GLY A 66 -10.38 1.02 -9.62
N LYS A 67 -11.58 1.61 -9.57
CA LYS A 67 -12.38 1.99 -10.73
C LYS A 67 -12.54 3.50 -10.76
N THR A 68 -12.38 4.11 -11.94
CA THR A 68 -12.55 5.55 -12.14
C THR A 68 -13.91 6.05 -11.67
N GLU A 69 -14.03 7.35 -11.39
CA GLU A 69 -15.25 7.95 -10.83
C GLU A 69 -16.45 7.80 -11.76
N ASP A 70 -16.24 7.94 -13.06
CA ASP A 70 -17.26 7.72 -14.11
C ASP A 70 -17.51 6.22 -14.38
N GLY A 71 -16.72 5.33 -13.81
CA GLY A 71 -16.83 3.88 -13.98
C GLY A 71 -16.32 3.35 -15.33
N SER A 72 -15.64 4.18 -16.13
CA SER A 72 -15.23 3.81 -17.49
C SER A 72 -13.96 2.95 -17.54
N ALA A 73 -13.09 3.03 -16.54
CA ALA A 73 -11.80 2.34 -16.55
C ALA A 73 -11.42 1.69 -15.22
N ALA A 74 -10.68 0.59 -15.31
CA ALA A 74 -9.89 0.05 -14.22
C ALA A 74 -8.59 0.84 -14.09
N ALA A 75 -8.23 1.24 -12.87
CA ALA A 75 -7.03 1.99 -12.56
C ALA A 75 -6.11 1.18 -11.68
N VAL A 76 -4.83 1.12 -12.06
CA VAL A 76 -3.77 0.48 -11.28
C VAL A 76 -2.60 1.43 -11.16
N ALA A 77 -2.03 1.55 -9.96
CA ALA A 77 -0.76 2.22 -9.74
C ALA A 77 0.17 1.33 -8.92
N TYR A 78 1.44 1.30 -9.28
CA TYR A 78 2.50 0.66 -8.51
C TYR A 78 3.71 1.59 -8.41
N PHE A 79 4.18 1.83 -7.20
CA PHE A 79 5.38 2.62 -6.97
C PHE A 79 6.39 1.91 -6.07
N ILE A 80 7.65 2.31 -6.24
CA ILE A 80 8.75 1.87 -5.39
C ILE A 80 9.47 3.07 -4.78
N MET A 81 9.89 2.89 -3.53
CA MET A 81 10.75 3.81 -2.79
C MET A 81 11.95 3.07 -2.22
N GLY A 82 13.02 3.81 -1.90
CA GLY A 82 14.23 3.25 -1.33
C GLY A 82 15.03 4.25 -0.53
N ARG A 83 15.66 3.79 0.57
CA ARG A 83 16.51 4.60 1.44
C ARG A 83 18.01 4.37 1.19
N SER A 84 18.40 3.15 0.83
CA SER A 84 19.79 2.79 0.55
C SER A 84 20.18 3.08 -0.90
N GLU A 85 21.46 3.18 -1.19
CA GLU A 85 21.98 3.36 -2.55
C GLU A 85 21.56 2.22 -3.47
N ASN A 86 21.67 0.96 -3.01
CA ASN A 86 21.22 -0.22 -3.75
C ASN A 86 19.72 -0.19 -4.05
N SER A 87 18.88 0.19 -3.08
CA SER A 87 17.44 0.28 -3.32
C SER A 87 17.06 1.37 -4.31
N ARG A 88 17.85 2.46 -4.38
CA ARG A 88 17.65 3.57 -5.31
C ARG A 88 18.18 3.32 -6.72
N ASN A 89 18.98 2.29 -6.91
CA ASN A 89 19.56 1.92 -8.21
C ASN A 89 18.58 1.08 -9.04
N ARG A 90 17.36 1.61 -9.27
CA ARG A 90 16.28 0.92 -9.98
C ARG A 90 15.55 1.85 -10.92
N VAL A 91 15.10 1.29 -12.04
CA VAL A 91 14.22 1.94 -13.02
C VAL A 91 13.17 0.93 -13.50
N PHE A 92 11.99 1.42 -13.84
CA PHE A 92 10.98 0.65 -14.56
C PHE A 92 11.23 0.72 -16.05
N LYS A 93 11.07 -0.41 -16.74
CA LYS A 93 11.00 -0.48 -18.20
C LYS A 93 9.75 -1.25 -18.60
N GLN A 94 9.05 -0.76 -19.60
CA GLN A 94 7.91 -1.47 -20.17
C GLN A 94 8.39 -2.41 -21.25
N GLU A 95 7.90 -3.65 -21.23
CA GLU A 95 8.21 -4.72 -22.16
C GLU A 95 6.90 -5.35 -22.66
N GLY A 96 6.38 -4.82 -23.76
CA GLY A 96 5.03 -5.18 -24.20
C GLY A 96 3.98 -4.68 -23.21
N ASP A 97 3.20 -5.61 -22.68
CA ASP A 97 2.19 -5.33 -21.63
C ASP A 97 2.73 -5.44 -20.20
N ASP A 98 3.91 -6.02 -20.03
CA ASP A 98 4.57 -6.20 -18.76
C ASP A 98 5.46 -5.00 -18.39
N VAL A 99 5.77 -4.87 -17.12
CA VAL A 99 6.76 -3.90 -16.61
C VAL A 99 7.80 -4.65 -15.83
N THR A 100 9.07 -4.41 -16.14
CA THR A 100 10.21 -5.04 -15.48
C THR A 100 11.08 -3.99 -14.77
N ILE A 101 11.61 -4.35 -13.61
CA ILE A 101 12.58 -3.54 -12.88
C ILE A 101 13.97 -3.90 -13.34
N TYR A 102 14.76 -2.87 -13.66
CA TYR A 102 16.16 -2.99 -13.98
C TYR A 102 17.02 -2.13 -13.06
N PRO A 103 18.30 -2.47 -12.87
CA PRO A 103 19.22 -1.53 -12.29
C PRO A 103 19.38 -0.31 -13.22
N PHE A 104 19.47 0.87 -12.63
CA PHE A 104 19.83 2.09 -13.37
C PHE A 104 21.31 2.05 -13.78
N ASP A 105 22.19 1.64 -12.87
CA ASP A 105 23.61 1.46 -13.07
C ASP A 105 23.97 0.00 -12.81
N GLU A 106 24.22 -0.76 -13.88
CA GLU A 106 24.53 -2.20 -13.83
C GLU A 106 25.86 -2.47 -13.10
N SER A 107 26.79 -1.52 -13.11
CA SER A 107 28.10 -1.68 -12.44
C SER A 107 28.01 -1.73 -10.92
N LYS A 108 26.88 -1.33 -10.34
CA LYS A 108 26.61 -1.30 -8.90
C LYS A 108 25.82 -2.50 -8.40
N VAL A 109 25.56 -3.49 -9.24
CA VAL A 109 24.72 -4.64 -8.90
C VAL A 109 25.61 -5.80 -8.49
N GLU A 110 25.47 -6.24 -7.23
CA GLU A 110 26.17 -7.43 -6.72
C GLU A 110 25.43 -8.71 -7.12
N ASP A 111 24.09 -8.73 -7.03
CA ASP A 111 23.24 -9.85 -7.43
C ASP A 111 22.02 -9.35 -8.24
N PRO A 112 22.01 -9.53 -9.57
CA PRO A 112 20.89 -9.13 -10.42
C PRO A 112 19.56 -9.81 -10.06
N SER A 113 19.58 -11.05 -9.56
CA SER A 113 18.37 -11.81 -9.25
C SER A 113 17.51 -11.19 -8.13
N LEU A 114 18.14 -10.39 -7.26
CA LEU A 114 17.44 -9.65 -6.18
C LEU A 114 16.80 -8.35 -6.65
N ILE A 115 17.11 -7.91 -7.86
CA ILE A 115 16.70 -6.60 -8.37
C ILE A 115 15.78 -6.74 -9.57
N ILE A 116 16.09 -7.67 -10.49
CA ILE A 116 15.39 -7.84 -11.75
C ILE A 116 14.20 -8.79 -11.54
N TYR A 117 13.01 -8.22 -11.58
CA TYR A 117 11.75 -8.97 -11.61
C TYR A 117 10.68 -8.10 -12.28
N SER A 118 9.61 -8.74 -12.75
CA SER A 118 8.50 -8.03 -13.37
C SER A 118 7.40 -7.77 -12.34
N PRO A 119 7.28 -6.55 -11.78
CA PRO A 119 6.25 -6.25 -10.80
C PRO A 119 4.84 -6.26 -11.42
N ILE A 120 4.72 -6.15 -12.74
CA ILE A 120 3.45 -6.11 -13.45
C ILE A 120 3.52 -7.09 -14.61
N ARG A 121 2.58 -8.04 -14.64
CA ARG A 121 2.42 -9.00 -15.74
C ARG A 121 0.95 -9.13 -16.13
N VAL A 122 0.72 -9.32 -17.41
CA VAL A 122 -0.60 -9.59 -17.98
C VAL A 122 -0.69 -11.05 -18.40
N LEU A 123 -1.77 -11.71 -18.00
CA LEU A 123 -2.10 -13.08 -18.39
C LEU A 123 -3.58 -13.15 -18.76
N ASP A 124 -3.87 -13.27 -20.06
CA ASP A 124 -5.22 -13.32 -20.60
C ASP A 124 -6.09 -12.14 -20.06
N ASN A 125 -7.10 -12.42 -19.26
CA ASN A 125 -7.96 -11.43 -18.62
C ASN A 125 -7.51 -11.06 -17.19
N HIS A 126 -6.26 -11.34 -16.82
CA HIS A 126 -5.69 -11.00 -15.52
C HIS A 126 -4.59 -9.96 -15.65
N LEU A 127 -4.58 -9.00 -14.73
CA LEU A 127 -3.48 -8.06 -14.50
C LEU A 127 -2.91 -8.28 -13.10
N ILE A 128 -1.68 -8.76 -13.02
CA ILE A 128 -0.99 -9.12 -11.80
C ILE A 128 -0.01 -8.02 -11.44
N VAL A 129 -0.03 -7.56 -10.17
CA VAL A 129 0.86 -6.50 -9.66
C VAL A 129 1.42 -6.93 -8.32
N THR A 130 2.74 -6.95 -8.16
CA THR A 130 3.39 -7.29 -6.89
C THR A 130 4.69 -6.50 -6.64
N ASN A 131 5.21 -6.58 -5.43
CA ASN A 131 6.47 -5.91 -5.07
C ASN A 131 7.71 -6.82 -5.11
N GLY A 132 7.63 -7.98 -5.73
CA GLY A 132 8.74 -8.93 -5.77
C GLY A 132 8.54 -10.04 -6.79
N ASP A 133 9.41 -11.04 -6.75
CA ASP A 133 9.40 -12.21 -7.63
C ASP A 133 8.18 -13.13 -7.49
N GLN A 134 7.32 -12.90 -6.48
CA GLN A 134 6.05 -13.59 -6.38
C GLN A 134 5.09 -13.28 -7.53
N THR A 135 5.37 -12.26 -8.37
CA THR A 135 4.62 -12.02 -9.60
C THR A 135 4.63 -13.26 -10.49
N ASP A 136 5.82 -13.85 -10.69
CA ASP A 136 5.96 -15.06 -11.51
C ASP A 136 5.27 -16.26 -10.87
N THR A 137 5.32 -16.38 -9.54
CA THR A 137 4.58 -17.42 -8.84
C THR A 137 3.07 -17.31 -9.06
N VAL A 138 2.50 -16.10 -8.97
CA VAL A 138 1.08 -15.87 -9.24
C VAL A 138 0.75 -16.17 -10.71
N TYR A 139 1.59 -15.68 -11.62
CA TYR A 139 1.43 -15.90 -13.05
C TYR A 139 1.38 -17.40 -13.39
N ASP A 140 2.35 -18.18 -12.91
CA ASP A 140 2.46 -19.60 -13.20
C ASP A 140 1.26 -20.38 -12.64
N PHE A 141 0.90 -20.14 -11.37
CA PHE A 141 -0.24 -20.81 -10.74
C PHE A 141 -1.57 -20.49 -11.44
N VAL A 142 -1.81 -19.21 -11.77
CA VAL A 142 -3.03 -18.79 -12.47
C VAL A 142 -3.07 -19.35 -13.90
N SER A 143 -1.94 -19.42 -14.60
CA SER A 143 -1.85 -20.03 -15.93
C SER A 143 -2.18 -21.53 -15.93
N GLU A 144 -1.96 -22.20 -14.80
CA GLU A 144 -2.31 -23.61 -14.57
C GLU A 144 -3.75 -23.78 -14.01
N GLY A 145 -4.50 -22.70 -13.84
CA GLY A 145 -5.88 -22.70 -13.36
C GLY A 145 -6.03 -22.73 -11.83
N ALA A 146 -4.94 -22.51 -11.10
CA ALA A 146 -5.00 -22.34 -9.63
C ALA A 146 -5.39 -20.90 -9.25
N SER A 147 -5.75 -20.68 -7.98
CA SER A 147 -6.16 -19.36 -7.52
C SER A 147 -4.97 -18.47 -7.12
N PHE A 148 -5.19 -17.14 -7.13
CA PHE A 148 -4.27 -16.15 -6.57
C PHE A 148 -3.83 -16.49 -5.14
N SER A 149 -4.79 -16.89 -4.31
CA SER A 149 -4.51 -17.27 -2.91
C SER A 149 -3.67 -18.55 -2.80
N ASP A 150 -3.88 -19.54 -3.70
CA ASP A 150 -3.09 -20.77 -3.69
C ASP A 150 -1.63 -20.49 -4.04
N ALA A 151 -1.37 -19.62 -5.03
CA ALA A 151 -0.05 -19.17 -5.38
C ALA A 151 0.66 -18.54 -4.17
N LEU A 152 0.00 -17.61 -3.49
CA LEU A 152 0.57 -16.88 -2.36
C LEU A 152 0.75 -17.71 -1.09
N ARG A 153 0.06 -18.85 -0.95
CA ARG A 153 0.32 -19.82 0.15
C ARG A 153 1.70 -20.44 0.08
N THR A 154 2.33 -20.47 -1.10
CA THR A 154 3.68 -20.99 -1.30
C THR A 154 4.78 -19.98 -1.01
N ARG A 155 4.40 -18.72 -0.74
CA ARG A 155 5.33 -17.60 -0.53
C ARG A 155 5.27 -17.07 0.91
N GLU A 156 6.32 -16.36 1.28
CA GLU A 156 6.45 -15.66 2.55
C GLU A 156 6.96 -14.24 2.30
N PHE A 157 7.12 -13.45 3.36
CA PHE A 157 7.78 -12.14 3.32
C PHE A 157 9.26 -12.27 2.87
N GLU A 158 9.93 -11.15 2.60
CA GLU A 158 11.34 -11.16 2.20
C GLU A 158 12.25 -11.51 3.39
N PRO A 159 13.31 -12.34 3.18
CA PRO A 159 14.20 -12.78 4.26
C PRO A 159 15.28 -11.73 4.61
N ASP A 160 14.87 -10.44 4.69
CA ASP A 160 15.75 -9.28 4.88
C ASP A 160 15.69 -8.75 6.33
N ALA A 161 16.05 -9.59 7.30
CA ALA A 161 16.11 -9.17 8.71
C ALA A 161 16.90 -7.84 8.87
N PRO A 162 16.47 -6.95 9.77
CA PRO A 162 15.35 -7.07 10.72
C PRO A 162 14.00 -6.60 10.18
N ASN A 163 13.89 -6.16 8.92
CA ASN A 163 12.67 -5.58 8.37
C ASN A 163 11.64 -6.63 7.97
N PHE A 164 12.11 -7.82 7.51
CA PHE A 164 11.23 -8.85 6.96
C PHE A 164 10.17 -8.23 6.04
N THR A 165 10.68 -7.53 4.99
CA THR A 165 9.87 -6.72 4.08
C THR A 165 8.62 -7.47 3.63
N PRO A 166 7.43 -6.92 3.86
CA PRO A 166 6.19 -7.57 3.44
C PRO A 166 6.11 -7.72 1.93
N ARG A 167 5.57 -8.84 1.47
CA ARG A 167 5.17 -9.01 0.08
C ARG A 167 3.73 -8.56 -0.07
N ILE A 168 3.51 -7.55 -0.89
CA ILE A 168 2.18 -7.06 -1.28
C ILE A 168 1.90 -7.47 -2.71
N SER A 169 0.66 -7.85 -2.98
CA SER A 169 0.23 -8.32 -4.28
C SER A 169 -1.19 -7.88 -4.58
N ALA A 170 -1.51 -7.68 -5.86
CA ALA A 170 -2.87 -7.52 -6.34
C ALA A 170 -3.04 -8.28 -7.66
N MET A 171 -4.25 -8.74 -7.92
CA MET A 171 -4.65 -9.30 -9.20
C MET A 171 -6.04 -8.79 -9.56
N LEU A 172 -6.17 -8.20 -10.74
CA LEU A 172 -7.44 -7.85 -11.34
C LEU A 172 -7.88 -8.99 -12.26
N THR A 173 -9.16 -9.32 -12.23
CA THR A 173 -9.79 -10.28 -13.14
C THR A 173 -10.90 -9.56 -13.91
N PHE A 174 -10.69 -9.36 -15.22
CA PHE A 174 -11.64 -8.69 -16.10
C PHE A 174 -12.68 -9.69 -16.61
N ASP A 175 -13.95 -9.30 -16.59
CA ASP A 175 -15.06 -10.09 -17.07
C ASP A 175 -16.20 -9.19 -17.58
N GLU A 176 -16.70 -9.45 -18.78
CA GLU A 176 -17.88 -8.81 -19.40
C GLU A 176 -17.94 -7.26 -19.27
N GLY A 177 -16.80 -6.58 -19.40
CA GLY A 177 -16.74 -5.11 -19.34
C GLY A 177 -16.73 -4.52 -17.91
N ASP A 178 -16.45 -5.37 -16.92
CA ASP A 178 -16.19 -4.98 -15.53
C ASP A 178 -14.99 -5.79 -14.99
N PHE A 179 -14.69 -5.68 -13.70
CA PHE A 179 -13.64 -6.46 -13.05
C PHE A 179 -13.90 -6.62 -11.55
N CYS A 180 -13.29 -7.64 -10.99
CA CYS A 180 -13.04 -7.75 -9.55
C CYS A 180 -11.53 -7.80 -9.31
N TYR A 181 -11.10 -7.66 -8.07
CA TYR A 181 -9.69 -7.74 -7.73
C TYR A 181 -9.45 -8.26 -6.33
N ASP A 182 -8.34 -8.95 -6.21
CA ASP A 182 -7.80 -9.44 -4.95
C ASP A 182 -6.56 -8.62 -4.58
N MET A 183 -6.38 -8.36 -3.29
CA MET A 183 -5.16 -7.80 -2.73
C MET A 183 -4.65 -8.68 -1.61
N SER A 184 -3.33 -8.76 -1.42
CA SER A 184 -2.74 -9.60 -0.39
C SER A 184 -1.52 -8.95 0.23
N ILE A 185 -1.27 -9.29 1.50
CA ILE A 185 -0.02 -9.01 2.19
C ILE A 185 0.47 -10.25 2.93
N LEU A 186 1.74 -10.59 2.72
CA LEU A 186 2.47 -11.62 3.45
C LEU A 186 3.49 -10.91 4.33
N LYS A 187 3.41 -11.08 5.63
CA LYS A 187 4.29 -10.39 6.58
C LYS A 187 4.70 -11.24 7.75
N SER A 188 5.84 -10.93 8.35
CA SER A 188 6.28 -11.62 9.54
C SER A 188 5.28 -11.49 10.69
N ALA A 189 5.12 -12.56 11.45
CA ALA A 189 4.29 -12.60 12.64
C ALA A 189 5.01 -12.04 13.86
N ASP A 190 6.34 -12.04 13.86
CA ASP A 190 7.20 -11.62 14.97
C ASP A 190 8.53 -10.99 14.48
N GLU A 191 9.33 -10.49 15.41
CA GLU A 191 10.62 -9.84 15.15
C GLU A 191 11.71 -10.81 14.69
N GLN A 192 11.51 -12.12 14.84
CA GLN A 192 12.45 -13.18 14.46
C GLN A 192 12.18 -13.76 13.08
N GLY A 193 11.04 -13.41 12.45
CA GLY A 193 10.63 -14.00 11.18
C GLY A 193 10.23 -15.47 11.31
N SER A 194 9.73 -15.90 12.47
CA SER A 194 9.49 -17.32 12.76
C SER A 194 8.26 -17.89 12.06
N ALA A 195 7.31 -17.04 11.65
CA ALA A 195 6.09 -17.41 10.97
C ALA A 195 5.61 -16.31 10.03
N CYS A 196 4.85 -16.68 9.01
CA CYS A 196 4.26 -15.77 8.05
C CYS A 196 2.74 -15.63 8.27
N ASN A 197 2.29 -14.40 8.53
CA ASN A 197 0.88 -14.04 8.46
C ASN A 197 0.50 -13.71 7.03
N ARG A 198 -0.62 -14.27 6.56
CA ARG A 198 -1.16 -14.12 5.21
C ARG A 198 -2.56 -13.53 5.26
N PHE A 199 -2.77 -12.43 4.56
CA PHE A 199 -4.07 -11.78 4.45
C PHE A 199 -4.41 -11.61 2.98
N THR A 200 -5.63 -11.96 2.60
CA THR A 200 -6.20 -11.73 1.26
C THR A 200 -7.51 -10.98 1.42
N PHE A 201 -7.71 -9.97 0.59
CA PHE A 201 -8.88 -9.10 0.55
C PHE A 201 -9.47 -9.18 -0.86
N GLU A 202 -10.74 -9.51 -0.97
CA GLU A 202 -11.45 -9.65 -2.24
C GLU A 202 -12.43 -8.48 -2.41
N TYR A 203 -12.36 -7.82 -3.56
CA TYR A 203 -13.15 -6.63 -3.86
C TYR A 203 -13.91 -6.75 -5.18
N LYS A 204 -15.16 -6.26 -5.18
CA LYS A 204 -15.85 -5.87 -6.40
C LYS A 204 -15.52 -4.43 -6.72
N ALA A 205 -15.29 -4.12 -8.00
CA ALA A 205 -14.99 -2.76 -8.43
C ALA A 205 -16.21 -1.84 -8.23
N ILE A 206 -15.99 -0.70 -7.57
CA ILE A 206 -17.00 0.32 -7.32
C ILE A 206 -16.50 1.65 -7.90
N SER A 207 -17.31 2.30 -8.75
CA SER A 207 -16.94 3.58 -9.37
C SER A 207 -16.46 4.62 -8.35
N GLY A 208 -15.36 5.27 -8.70
CA GLY A 208 -14.69 6.28 -7.88
C GLY A 208 -14.05 5.75 -6.60
N THR A 209 -13.87 4.41 -6.49
CA THR A 209 -13.29 3.78 -5.30
C THR A 209 -12.14 2.89 -5.68
N GLY A 210 -11.05 3.02 -4.96
CA GLY A 210 -9.91 2.12 -5.01
C GLY A 210 -9.48 1.70 -3.61
N HIS A 211 -8.53 0.78 -3.57
CA HIS A 211 -7.87 0.32 -2.35
C HIS A 211 -6.36 0.45 -2.51
N PHE A 212 -5.73 0.96 -1.48
CA PHE A 212 -4.29 1.18 -1.39
C PHE A 212 -3.68 0.26 -0.35
N ILE A 213 -2.74 -0.58 -0.77
CA ILE A 213 -1.93 -1.42 0.10
C ILE A 213 -0.46 -1.03 -0.04
N HIS A 214 0.28 -1.02 1.06
CA HIS A 214 1.69 -0.66 1.06
C HIS A 214 2.48 -1.48 2.06
N THR A 215 3.82 -1.47 1.97
CA THR A 215 4.64 -2.34 2.80
C THR A 215 4.81 -1.82 4.22
N TYR A 216 4.86 -0.49 4.43
CA TYR A 216 5.25 0.11 5.72
C TYR A 216 4.32 1.25 6.16
N ASN A 217 3.94 1.25 7.43
CA ASN A 217 3.11 2.30 8.02
C ASN A 217 3.79 3.66 8.10
N CYS A 218 5.11 3.68 8.25
CA CYS A 218 5.93 4.89 8.32
C CYS A 218 7.41 4.53 8.17
N ASP A 219 8.28 5.53 8.20
CA ASP A 219 9.73 5.33 8.32
C ASP A 219 10.10 4.85 9.73
N GLY A 220 11.19 4.08 9.85
CA GLY A 220 11.65 3.52 11.13
C GLY A 220 12.89 2.64 11.01
N ASN A 221 13.31 2.07 12.16
CA ASN A 221 14.39 1.09 12.23
C ASN A 221 14.19 0.16 13.45
N PRO A 222 13.71 -1.11 13.28
CA PRO A 222 13.18 -1.65 12.03
C PRO A 222 11.98 -0.88 11.52
N ILE A 223 11.66 -1.05 10.23
CA ILE A 223 10.56 -0.30 9.62
C ILE A 223 9.22 -0.94 10.00
N PRO A 224 8.25 -0.20 10.59
CA PRO A 224 6.96 -0.76 10.97
C PRO A 224 6.15 -1.23 9.75
N THR A 225 5.79 -2.51 9.71
CA THR A 225 5.01 -3.09 8.61
C THR A 225 3.57 -2.58 8.60
N PHE A 226 2.96 -2.53 7.42
CA PHE A 226 1.56 -2.18 7.25
C PHE A 226 0.62 -3.07 8.07
N THR A 227 -0.39 -2.45 8.68
CA THR A 227 -1.41 -3.14 9.49
C THR A 227 -2.81 -2.65 9.14
N GLY A 228 -3.77 -3.56 9.17
CA GLY A 228 -5.16 -3.26 8.83
C GLY A 228 -5.55 -3.82 7.46
N GLU A 229 -6.69 -3.38 6.95
CA GLU A 229 -7.13 -3.64 5.58
C GLU A 229 -6.60 -2.54 4.63
N PRO A 230 -6.50 -2.80 3.32
CA PRO A 230 -6.14 -1.79 2.33
C PRO A 230 -7.01 -0.52 2.47
N GLU A 231 -6.35 0.64 2.44
CA GLU A 231 -7.00 1.93 2.66
C GLU A 231 -7.90 2.28 1.49
N ARG A 232 -9.17 2.65 1.77
CA ARG A 232 -10.11 3.05 0.74
C ARG A 232 -9.80 4.45 0.25
N VAL A 233 -9.56 4.60 -1.06
CA VAL A 233 -9.12 5.86 -1.69
C VAL A 233 -10.01 6.28 -2.85
N CYS A 234 -9.95 7.56 -3.21
CA CYS A 234 -10.56 8.08 -4.43
C CYS A 234 -9.71 7.72 -5.66
N VAL A 235 -10.39 7.42 -6.78
CA VAL A 235 -9.76 7.21 -8.08
C VAL A 235 -10.37 8.20 -9.09
N PRO A 236 -9.59 9.19 -9.59
CA PRO A 236 -10.07 10.16 -10.57
C PRO A 236 -10.25 9.55 -11.96
N ASN A 237 -10.89 10.31 -12.86
CA ASN A 237 -11.09 9.88 -14.26
C ASN A 237 -9.84 10.10 -15.13
N ASP A 238 -9.03 11.06 -14.76
CA ASP A 238 -7.87 11.46 -15.55
C ASP A 238 -6.60 10.76 -15.04
N ILE A 239 -5.92 10.03 -15.94
CA ILE A 239 -4.70 9.29 -15.61
C ILE A 239 -3.53 10.22 -15.28
N ASP A 240 -3.47 11.43 -15.88
CA ASP A 240 -2.40 12.39 -15.61
C ASP A 240 -2.59 13.03 -14.22
N GLU A 241 -3.85 13.35 -13.85
CA GLU A 241 -4.18 13.78 -12.49
C GLU A 241 -3.77 12.71 -11.46
N PHE A 242 -4.12 11.45 -11.72
CA PHE A 242 -3.82 10.34 -10.81
C PHE A 242 -2.32 10.10 -10.69
N ALA A 243 -1.63 10.01 -11.81
CA ALA A 243 -0.20 9.70 -11.85
C ALA A 243 0.67 10.85 -11.27
N ASN A 244 0.39 12.10 -11.66
CA ASN A 244 1.12 13.26 -11.13
C ASN A 244 0.81 13.45 -9.64
N GLY A 245 -0.46 13.28 -9.23
CA GLY A 245 -0.86 13.37 -7.81
C GLY A 245 -0.07 12.40 -6.94
N ILE A 246 0.03 11.12 -7.34
CA ILE A 246 0.85 10.13 -6.63
C ILE A 246 2.33 10.54 -6.63
N TRP A 247 2.90 10.83 -7.82
CA TRP A 247 4.32 11.12 -7.95
C TRP A 247 4.76 12.33 -7.12
N ASP A 248 3.97 13.40 -7.11
CA ASP A 248 4.29 14.62 -6.39
C ASP A 248 4.13 14.48 -4.87
N SER A 249 3.18 13.66 -4.42
CA SER A 249 2.95 13.38 -2.99
C SER A 249 3.96 12.41 -2.38
N LEU A 250 4.66 11.60 -3.18
CA LEU A 250 5.72 10.73 -2.70
C LEU A 250 6.93 11.54 -2.22
N ASN A 251 7.52 11.17 -1.08
CA ASN A 251 8.72 11.82 -0.55
C ASN A 251 9.82 11.91 -1.61
N SER A 252 10.24 13.13 -1.92
CA SER A 252 11.15 13.43 -3.03
C SER A 252 12.54 12.78 -2.93
N GLN A 253 13.01 12.48 -1.72
CA GLN A 253 14.31 11.83 -1.52
C GLN A 253 14.21 10.30 -1.74
N ASN A 254 13.10 9.72 -1.34
CA ASN A 254 12.92 8.27 -1.29
C ASN A 254 12.21 7.68 -2.51
N LYS A 255 11.40 8.46 -3.27
CA LYS A 255 10.73 7.96 -4.48
C LYS A 255 11.74 7.53 -5.54
N ILE A 256 11.44 6.43 -6.23
CA ILE A 256 12.31 5.84 -7.27
C ILE A 256 11.56 5.76 -8.59
N SER A 257 10.49 5.00 -8.64
CA SER A 257 9.69 4.81 -9.86
C SER A 257 8.21 4.67 -9.52
N LEU A 258 7.37 5.07 -10.47
CA LEU A 258 5.92 4.92 -10.46
C LEU A 258 5.47 4.45 -11.84
N TYR A 259 4.57 3.48 -11.86
CA TYR A 259 3.82 3.09 -13.06
C TYR A 259 2.33 3.17 -12.77
N VAL A 260 1.58 3.76 -13.69
CA VAL A 260 0.11 3.86 -13.64
C VAL A 260 -0.45 3.32 -14.95
N ARG A 261 -1.48 2.47 -14.86
CA ARG A 261 -2.23 1.91 -16.00
C ARG A 261 -3.72 2.11 -15.78
N PHE A 262 -4.37 2.65 -16.82
CA PHE A 262 -5.82 2.62 -16.96
C PHE A 262 -6.19 1.67 -18.09
N VAL A 263 -7.21 0.85 -17.88
CA VAL A 263 -7.78 -0.07 -18.87
C VAL A 263 -9.24 0.33 -19.08
N ASP A 264 -9.57 0.82 -20.27
CA ASP A 264 -10.96 1.12 -20.64
C ASP A 264 -11.80 -0.17 -20.62
N LEU A 265 -12.87 -0.18 -19.83
CA LEU A 265 -13.65 -1.38 -19.59
C LEU A 265 -14.52 -1.78 -20.79
N LYS A 266 -14.76 -0.86 -21.72
CA LYS A 266 -15.58 -1.11 -22.91
C LYS A 266 -14.74 -1.57 -24.11
N SER A 267 -13.61 -0.90 -24.35
CA SER A 267 -12.75 -1.20 -25.52
C SER A 267 -11.59 -2.14 -25.20
N GLY A 268 -11.18 -2.22 -23.94
CA GLY A 268 -9.94 -2.89 -23.51
C GLY A 268 -8.68 -2.06 -23.79
N ASP A 269 -8.83 -0.82 -24.27
CA ASP A 269 -7.68 0.04 -24.57
C ASP A 269 -6.91 0.37 -23.30
N VAL A 270 -5.57 0.33 -23.41
CA VAL A 270 -4.66 0.59 -22.32
C VAL A 270 -3.99 1.96 -22.46
N THR A 271 -4.07 2.76 -21.44
CA THR A 271 -3.30 4.00 -21.31
C THR A 271 -2.39 3.86 -20.09
N ASN A 272 -1.13 4.29 -20.19
CA ASN A 272 -0.19 4.21 -19.06
C ASN A 272 0.66 5.48 -18.90
N ARG A 273 1.23 5.63 -17.70
CA ARG A 273 2.22 6.64 -17.34
C ARG A 273 3.33 5.98 -16.54
N MET A 274 4.56 6.38 -16.81
CA MET A 274 5.75 5.88 -16.11
C MET A 274 6.66 7.02 -15.71
N PHE A 275 7.06 7.02 -14.46
CA PHE A 275 8.01 7.97 -13.89
C PHE A 275 9.19 7.20 -13.31
N ASN A 276 10.39 7.63 -13.67
CA ASN A 276 11.63 7.17 -13.07
C ASN A 276 12.40 8.38 -12.57
N LYS A 277 12.89 8.35 -11.33
CA LYS A 277 13.73 9.42 -10.78
C LYS A 277 15.12 9.43 -11.43
N ASN A 278 15.61 8.23 -11.72
CA ASN A 278 16.86 8.02 -12.45
C ASN A 278 16.50 7.83 -13.93
N ASN A 279 17.02 8.70 -14.78
CA ASN A 279 16.86 8.64 -16.25
C ASN A 279 18.24 8.71 -16.91
#